data_fd8b75c630ca6b7e9c78f77e2b47e55d
#
_entry.id   fd8b75c630ca6b7e9c78f77e2b47e55d
#
_cell.length_a   1.000
_cell.length_b   1.000
_cell.length_c   1.000
_cell.angle_alpha   90.00
_cell.angle_beta   90.00
_cell.angle_gamma   90.00
#
_symmetry.space_group_name_H-M   'P 1'
#
loop_
_entity.id
_entity.type
_entity.pdbx_description
1 polymer ?
#
loop_
_entity_poly.entity_id
_entity_poly.type
_entity_poly.pdbx_seq_one_letter_code
_entity_poly.pdbx_strand_id
1 'polypeptide(L)'
;MAAALVSVSASAQQKVFFYSPNPGGGLRMAVLENDAWNDLGRLCSSDYGTWGAEKKMIHPSLCRANDGTWRLVFQLNDRSPLFGASFSRDLVTWRPQDYPRVSGPKCLNPVVVPAGNAFHVYYQTADGATRRIGADTEFRHFIGDEAVKADAKMWQRDTVNIKGEQMIGQIFSITDAELQHVRDDFRLQGEKWAPTNERMHDDTQKLSIPSVVNATLTVSPNQEKTISDKLIGIFFEDISYAADGGLYAELVQNRDFEYTSKDHRGWNATTAWHSSKPIEIATEHPLHPNNPHYALIWPDTLWNEGWDGIVVEKGKKYIFSMFVLAGGQKQNFLIQLVGQNGQVLAQSKLKTHASDWQQFSTVLKAKASDEKGRLVIIPQKAAHVGIDMVSLFPQETFMGRKNGLRKDLAQVIADLHPKFVRFPGGCMSHGQGLENIYHWNHTVGPLESRKPDFNIWNYHQTRGLGFFEYFQFCEDIGAEPLPVLAAGVPCQNSANNAEGIGGQQGGIPMADMPAYVEEICNLIEWANGDPATNEWAKMRAEAGHPKPFNLKYLGLGNEDIISTVFEERYEMICKAVRERYPDIKICGTVGPFHSPSADYTEGWDFTKKHPNLQYMVDEHY
;
A
#
# COMPACT_ATOMS: atom_id res chain seq x y z
N MET A 1 -21.83 66.94 7.15
CA MET A 1 -21.79 65.55 6.62
C MET A 1 -20.78 65.51 5.50
N ALA A 2 -19.58 65.02 5.78
CA ALA A 2 -18.55 64.80 4.76
C ALA A 2 -18.65 63.32 4.33
N ALA A 3 -19.02 63.11 3.09
CA ALA A 3 -19.01 61.77 2.46
C ALA A 3 -17.56 61.37 2.19
N ALA A 4 -17.06 60.39 2.90
CA ALA A 4 -15.80 59.75 2.58
C ALA A 4 -15.99 58.91 1.33
N LEU A 5 -15.46 59.35 0.20
CA LEU A 5 -15.24 58.55 -0.99
C LEU A 5 -14.17 57.49 -0.66
N VAL A 6 -14.59 56.26 -0.45
CA VAL A 6 -13.69 55.11 -0.47
C VAL A 6 -13.31 54.88 -1.94
N SER A 7 -12.15 55.37 -2.34
CA SER A 7 -11.55 54.98 -3.63
C SER A 7 -11.13 53.50 -3.53
N VAL A 8 -11.89 52.61 -4.14
CA VAL A 8 -11.43 51.26 -4.47
C VAL A 8 -10.33 51.45 -5.50
N SER A 9 -9.08 51.42 -5.09
CA SER A 9 -7.94 51.33 -6.00
C SER A 9 -8.09 50.01 -6.79
N ALA A 10 -8.26 50.09 -8.10
CA ALA A 10 -8.15 48.92 -8.96
C ALA A 10 -6.76 48.31 -8.72
N SER A 11 -6.69 47.11 -8.14
CA SER A 11 -5.41 46.41 -7.97
C SER A 11 -4.79 46.23 -9.36
N ALA A 12 -3.52 46.56 -9.50
CA ALA A 12 -2.81 46.34 -10.75
C ALA A 12 -2.92 44.84 -11.14
N GLN A 13 -3.10 44.58 -12.45
CA GLN A 13 -3.22 43.23 -12.98
C GLN A 13 -1.93 42.85 -13.67
N GLN A 14 -1.45 41.65 -13.36
CA GLN A 14 -0.27 41.04 -13.95
C GLN A 14 -0.67 39.97 -14.95
N LYS A 15 -0.02 39.95 -16.11
CA LYS A 15 -0.21 38.88 -17.08
C LYS A 15 0.65 37.68 -16.70
N VAL A 16 0.01 36.50 -16.59
CA VAL A 16 0.65 35.24 -16.31
C VAL A 16 0.33 34.22 -17.39
N PHE A 17 1.24 33.31 -17.62
CA PHE A 17 1.13 32.25 -18.62
C PHE A 17 1.28 30.89 -17.96
N PHE A 18 0.28 30.04 -18.11
CA PHE A 18 0.27 28.66 -17.60
C PHE A 18 0.57 27.70 -18.73
N TYR A 19 1.52 26.81 -18.50
CA TYR A 19 2.01 25.88 -19.53
C TYR A 19 2.60 24.61 -18.94
N SER A 20 2.77 23.57 -19.77
CA SER A 20 3.54 22.38 -19.45
C SER A 20 4.63 22.24 -20.51
N PRO A 21 5.93 22.35 -20.15
CA PRO A 21 7.01 22.37 -21.14
C PRO A 21 7.20 21.01 -21.83
N ASN A 22 6.87 19.94 -21.11
CA ASN A 22 6.80 18.57 -21.59
C ASN A 22 5.79 17.82 -20.71
N PRO A 23 5.27 16.66 -21.15
CA PRO A 23 4.25 15.95 -20.38
C PRO A 23 4.64 15.65 -18.93
N GLY A 24 5.91 15.37 -18.63
CA GLY A 24 6.40 15.12 -17.28
C GLY A 24 6.73 16.38 -16.46
N GLY A 25 6.70 17.56 -17.07
CA GLY A 25 7.09 18.82 -16.44
C GLY A 25 6.05 19.43 -15.48
N GLY A 26 4.81 18.91 -15.51
CA GLY A 26 3.70 19.44 -14.74
C GLY A 26 3.24 20.82 -15.19
N LEU A 27 2.34 21.44 -14.43
CA LEU A 27 1.85 22.80 -14.67
C LEU A 27 2.87 23.81 -14.14
N ARG A 28 3.30 24.71 -15.00
CA ARG A 28 4.22 25.81 -14.65
C ARG A 28 3.54 27.15 -14.86
N MET A 29 4.06 28.17 -14.21
CA MET A 29 3.62 29.55 -14.37
C MET A 29 4.80 30.45 -14.75
N ALA A 30 4.60 31.31 -15.75
CA ALA A 30 5.49 32.41 -16.09
C ALA A 30 4.75 33.74 -15.93
N VAL A 31 5.46 34.82 -15.67
CA VAL A 31 4.94 36.19 -15.56
C VAL A 31 5.56 37.08 -16.63
N LEU A 32 4.77 37.99 -17.20
CA LEU A 32 5.24 38.98 -18.17
C LEU A 32 5.81 40.19 -17.43
N GLU A 33 7.13 40.39 -17.52
CA GLU A 33 7.84 41.53 -16.93
C GLU A 33 8.83 42.09 -17.94
N ASN A 34 8.86 43.41 -18.09
CA ASN A 34 9.76 44.11 -19.03
C ASN A 34 9.73 43.51 -20.44
N ASP A 35 8.53 43.23 -20.96
CA ASP A 35 8.27 42.61 -22.24
C ASP A 35 8.86 41.20 -22.44
N ALA A 36 9.25 40.53 -21.38
CA ALA A 36 9.75 39.15 -21.39
C ALA A 36 8.95 38.24 -20.45
N TRP A 37 8.78 36.98 -20.86
CA TRP A 37 8.15 35.95 -20.02
C TRP A 37 9.20 35.29 -19.14
N ASN A 38 9.03 35.47 -17.82
CA ASN A 38 9.92 34.92 -16.79
C ASN A 38 9.24 33.72 -16.12
N ASP A 39 9.81 32.53 -16.27
CA ASP A 39 9.34 31.32 -15.63
C ASP A 39 9.53 31.41 -14.10
N LEU A 40 8.44 31.30 -13.35
CA LEU A 40 8.46 31.33 -11.88
C LEU A 40 8.71 29.94 -11.29
N GLY A 41 8.21 28.87 -11.93
CA GLY A 41 8.36 27.52 -11.41
C GLY A 41 7.16 26.63 -11.68
N ARG A 42 7.21 25.43 -11.12
CA ARG A 42 6.16 24.42 -11.26
C ARG A 42 5.15 24.53 -10.09
N LEU A 43 3.89 24.76 -10.43
CA LEU A 43 2.79 24.85 -9.46
C LEU A 43 2.33 23.49 -8.95
N CYS A 44 2.17 22.53 -9.87
CA CYS A 44 1.82 21.16 -9.52
C CYS A 44 2.29 20.17 -10.60
N SER A 45 2.34 18.90 -10.26
CA SER A 45 2.64 17.79 -11.18
C SER A 45 1.49 16.80 -11.19
N SER A 46 1.42 15.95 -12.23
CA SER A 46 0.49 14.83 -12.24
C SER A 46 0.89 13.82 -11.17
N ASP A 47 -0.08 13.35 -10.39
CA ASP A 47 0.08 12.24 -9.46
C ASP A 47 -0.40 10.90 -10.04
N TYR A 48 -0.87 10.91 -11.30
CA TYR A 48 -1.35 9.73 -12.02
C TYR A 48 -0.25 8.70 -12.25
N GLY A 49 -0.55 7.44 -11.95
CA GLY A 49 0.38 6.34 -12.11
C GLY A 49 1.45 6.28 -11.02
N THR A 50 2.27 5.23 -11.05
CA THR A 50 3.24 4.96 -9.99
C THR A 50 4.47 5.86 -10.04
N TRP A 51 5.23 5.80 -11.13
CA TRP A 51 6.54 6.48 -11.22
C TRP A 51 6.85 7.00 -12.62
N GLY A 52 7.45 8.17 -12.67
CA GLY A 52 8.18 8.66 -13.83
C GLY A 52 7.35 8.83 -15.11
N ALA A 53 7.43 7.87 -16.01
CA ALA A 53 6.90 7.98 -17.37
C ALA A 53 5.38 8.14 -17.47
N GLU A 54 4.62 7.68 -16.48
CA GLU A 54 3.16 7.81 -16.46
C GLU A 54 2.68 9.12 -15.83
N LYS A 55 3.51 9.79 -15.03
CA LYS A 55 3.18 11.08 -14.40
C LYS A 55 3.23 12.22 -15.41
N LYS A 56 2.25 12.24 -16.30
CA LYS A 56 2.15 13.21 -17.41
C LYS A 56 0.98 14.16 -17.19
N MET A 57 1.19 15.42 -17.60
CA MET A 57 0.17 16.45 -17.69
C MET A 57 0.17 16.99 -19.11
N ILE A 58 -0.67 16.40 -19.97
CA ILE A 58 -0.73 16.71 -21.41
C ILE A 58 -1.84 17.73 -21.63
N HIS A 59 -1.55 18.79 -22.36
CA HIS A 59 -2.51 19.84 -22.74
C HIS A 59 -3.31 20.37 -21.53
N PRO A 60 -2.67 20.84 -20.43
CA PRO A 60 -3.41 21.36 -19.30
C PRO A 60 -4.32 22.52 -19.72
N SER A 61 -5.53 22.54 -19.18
CA SER A 61 -6.50 23.60 -19.40
C SER A 61 -6.99 24.10 -18.05
N LEU A 62 -6.90 25.42 -17.86
CA LEU A 62 -7.38 26.10 -16.67
C LEU A 62 -8.60 26.95 -16.98
N CYS A 63 -9.44 27.15 -15.98
CA CYS A 63 -10.35 28.27 -15.93
C CYS A 63 -10.37 28.90 -14.54
N ARG A 64 -10.65 30.18 -14.48
CA ARG A 64 -10.88 30.92 -13.25
C ARG A 64 -12.37 31.06 -13.03
N ALA A 65 -12.88 30.65 -11.88
CA ALA A 65 -14.25 30.79 -11.48
C ALA A 65 -14.57 32.23 -11.04
N ASN A 66 -15.85 32.57 -10.94
CA ASN A 66 -16.30 33.92 -10.53
C ASN A 66 -15.89 34.28 -9.09
N ASP A 67 -15.69 33.29 -8.25
CA ASP A 67 -15.20 33.45 -6.87
C ASP A 67 -13.67 33.60 -6.77
N GLY A 68 -12.96 33.60 -7.91
CA GLY A 68 -11.52 33.73 -8.01
C GLY A 68 -10.76 32.39 -7.91
N THR A 69 -11.43 31.29 -7.64
CA THR A 69 -10.81 29.97 -7.54
C THR A 69 -10.50 29.35 -8.92
N TRP A 70 -9.63 28.36 -8.95
CA TRP A 70 -9.09 27.78 -10.19
C TRP A 70 -9.52 26.33 -10.39
N ARG A 71 -9.77 25.98 -11.63
CA ARG A 71 -10.04 24.60 -12.07
C ARG A 71 -9.01 24.22 -13.11
N LEU A 72 -8.47 23.01 -12.98
CA LEU A 72 -7.48 22.43 -13.89
C LEU A 72 -8.00 21.11 -14.41
N VAL A 73 -7.92 20.89 -15.71
CA VAL A 73 -8.06 19.56 -16.33
C VAL A 73 -6.89 19.32 -17.27
N PHE A 74 -6.52 18.05 -17.45
CA PHE A 74 -5.45 17.65 -18.34
C PHE A 74 -5.62 16.24 -18.84
N GLN A 75 -5.05 15.94 -19.99
CA GLN A 75 -5.01 14.61 -20.55
C GLN A 75 -3.86 13.82 -19.89
N LEU A 76 -4.12 12.56 -19.54
CA LEU A 76 -3.17 11.67 -18.89
C LEU A 76 -2.25 10.98 -19.89
N ASN A 77 -2.84 10.37 -20.92
CA ASN A 77 -2.19 9.65 -22.01
C ASN A 77 -3.13 9.56 -23.22
N ASP A 78 -2.76 8.84 -24.24
CA ASP A 78 -3.53 8.68 -25.48
C ASP A 78 -4.42 7.43 -25.53
N ARG A 79 -4.50 6.67 -24.44
CA ARG A 79 -5.22 5.39 -24.36
C ARG A 79 -6.32 5.35 -23.29
N SER A 80 -6.26 6.21 -22.29
CA SER A 80 -7.17 6.17 -21.14
C SER A 80 -8.50 6.88 -21.40
N PRO A 81 -9.63 6.34 -20.90
CA PRO A 81 -10.91 7.03 -20.84
C PRO A 81 -11.01 8.00 -19.65
N LEU A 82 -9.91 8.32 -18.99
CA LEU A 82 -9.83 9.24 -17.86
C LEU A 82 -9.15 10.54 -18.24
N PHE A 83 -9.47 11.61 -17.50
CA PHE A 83 -8.70 12.85 -17.51
C PHE A 83 -8.37 13.25 -16.06
N GLY A 84 -7.29 14.01 -15.88
CA GLY A 84 -6.97 14.57 -14.57
C GLY A 84 -7.77 15.83 -14.31
N ALA A 85 -8.28 15.98 -13.10
CA ALA A 85 -9.01 17.15 -12.63
C ALA A 85 -8.50 17.61 -11.26
N SER A 86 -8.33 18.90 -11.06
CA SER A 86 -7.91 19.47 -9.77
C SER A 86 -8.45 20.88 -9.56
N PHE A 87 -8.37 21.33 -8.33
CA PHE A 87 -8.90 22.60 -7.86
C PHE A 87 -7.85 23.32 -7.00
N SER A 88 -7.78 24.65 -7.12
CA SER A 88 -6.99 25.50 -6.24
C SER A 88 -7.71 26.79 -5.87
N ARG A 89 -7.54 27.25 -4.64
CA ARG A 89 -8.05 28.55 -4.19
C ARG A 89 -7.06 29.69 -4.40
N ASP A 90 -5.77 29.36 -4.51
CA ASP A 90 -4.67 30.31 -4.38
C ASP A 90 -3.53 30.13 -5.38
N LEU A 91 -3.65 29.20 -6.33
CA LEU A 91 -2.62 28.77 -7.29
C LEU A 91 -1.44 27.99 -6.69
N VAL A 92 -1.29 27.99 -5.39
CA VAL A 92 -0.18 27.38 -4.67
C VAL A 92 -0.58 26.00 -4.15
N THR A 93 -1.73 25.95 -3.49
CA THR A 93 -2.26 24.69 -2.94
C THR A 93 -3.26 24.09 -3.92
N TRP A 94 -2.91 22.98 -4.50
CA TRP A 94 -3.77 22.20 -5.39
C TRP A 94 -4.32 20.99 -4.65
N ARG A 95 -5.64 20.79 -4.73
CA ARG A 95 -6.27 19.59 -4.20
C ARG A 95 -5.71 18.34 -4.88
N PRO A 96 -5.62 17.19 -4.20
CA PRO A 96 -5.35 15.90 -4.84
C PRO A 96 -6.22 15.68 -6.08
N GLN A 97 -5.63 15.05 -7.11
CA GLN A 97 -6.27 14.98 -8.42
C GLN A 97 -7.33 13.88 -8.44
N ASP A 98 -8.49 14.22 -8.97
CA ASP A 98 -9.52 13.26 -9.34
C ASP A 98 -9.31 12.80 -10.80
N TYR A 99 -9.81 11.59 -11.11
CA TYR A 99 -9.66 10.99 -12.43
C TYR A 99 -11.01 10.56 -13.02
N PRO A 100 -11.87 11.53 -13.39
CA PRO A 100 -13.19 11.24 -13.92
C PRO A 100 -13.13 10.38 -15.18
N ARG A 101 -14.02 9.38 -15.24
CA ARG A 101 -14.15 8.49 -16.39
C ARG A 101 -15.18 9.04 -17.36
N VAL A 102 -14.81 9.10 -18.64
CA VAL A 102 -15.72 9.42 -19.72
C VAL A 102 -16.32 8.16 -20.34
N SER A 103 -17.46 8.31 -21.05
CA SER A 103 -18.15 7.16 -21.66
C SER A 103 -17.44 6.61 -22.91
N GLY A 104 -16.56 7.40 -23.53
CA GLY A 104 -15.77 6.96 -24.69
C GLY A 104 -14.52 6.17 -24.27
N PRO A 105 -13.88 5.45 -25.20
CA PRO A 105 -12.67 4.68 -24.92
C PRO A 105 -11.44 5.53 -24.62
N LYS A 106 -11.47 6.81 -24.98
CA LYS A 106 -10.35 7.75 -24.80
C LYS A 106 -10.88 9.15 -24.47
N CYS A 107 -10.13 9.88 -23.65
CA CYS A 107 -10.35 11.29 -23.38
C CYS A 107 -9.13 12.10 -23.89
N LEU A 108 -9.30 12.84 -24.96
CA LEU A 108 -8.25 13.62 -25.59
C LEU A 108 -8.55 15.12 -25.47
N ASN A 109 -7.51 15.91 -25.23
CA ASN A 109 -7.56 17.38 -25.18
C ASN A 109 -8.69 17.94 -24.29
N PRO A 110 -8.83 17.55 -23.02
CA PRO A 110 -9.88 18.09 -22.16
C PRO A 110 -9.70 19.61 -21.95
N VAL A 111 -10.82 20.32 -21.98
CA VAL A 111 -10.89 21.78 -21.76
C VAL A 111 -12.00 22.08 -20.78
N VAL A 112 -11.69 22.83 -19.72
CA VAL A 112 -12.66 23.26 -18.72
C VAL A 112 -13.15 24.67 -19.00
N VAL A 113 -14.47 24.88 -18.91
CA VAL A 113 -15.11 26.20 -19.02
C VAL A 113 -16.16 26.40 -17.95
N PRO A 114 -16.36 27.63 -17.43
CA PRO A 114 -17.43 27.93 -16.50
C PRO A 114 -18.81 27.75 -17.16
N ALA A 115 -19.79 27.27 -16.39
CA ALA A 115 -21.18 27.07 -16.80
C ALA A 115 -22.14 27.49 -15.68
N GLY A 116 -22.39 28.79 -15.56
CA GLY A 116 -23.11 29.35 -14.42
C GLY A 116 -22.31 29.21 -13.13
N ASN A 117 -22.88 28.49 -12.14
CA ASN A 117 -22.20 28.17 -10.89
C ASN A 117 -21.45 26.82 -10.93
N ALA A 118 -21.50 26.12 -12.06
CA ALA A 118 -20.87 24.82 -12.28
C ALA A 118 -19.84 24.91 -13.41
N PHE A 119 -19.34 23.78 -13.88
CA PHE A 119 -18.35 23.72 -14.94
C PHE A 119 -18.73 22.67 -15.99
N HIS A 120 -18.26 22.89 -17.22
CA HIS A 120 -18.28 21.89 -18.26
C HIS A 120 -16.86 21.54 -18.66
N VAL A 121 -16.59 20.25 -18.82
CA VAL A 121 -15.35 19.75 -19.43
C VAL A 121 -15.70 19.21 -20.80
N TYR A 122 -15.11 19.80 -21.83
CA TYR A 122 -15.22 19.36 -23.23
C TYR A 122 -13.98 18.54 -23.55
N TYR A 123 -14.16 17.46 -24.29
CA TYR A 123 -13.05 16.61 -24.72
C TYR A 123 -13.29 16.04 -26.11
N GLN A 124 -12.24 15.54 -26.74
CA GLN A 124 -12.28 14.88 -28.02
C GLN A 124 -12.19 13.38 -27.87
N THR A 125 -12.95 12.64 -28.65
CA THR A 125 -12.87 11.18 -28.77
C THR A 125 -11.85 10.76 -29.83
N ALA A 126 -11.53 9.46 -29.91
CA ALA A 126 -10.55 8.94 -30.87
C ALA A 126 -10.93 9.15 -32.32
N ASP A 127 -12.23 9.24 -32.65
CA ASP A 127 -12.79 9.53 -33.97
C ASP A 127 -12.93 11.04 -34.26
N GLY A 128 -12.47 11.89 -33.33
CA GLY A 128 -12.50 13.35 -33.46
C GLY A 128 -13.84 14.00 -33.08
N ALA A 129 -14.82 13.22 -32.62
CA ALA A 129 -16.07 13.80 -32.13
C ALA A 129 -15.84 14.56 -30.82
N THR A 130 -16.67 15.60 -30.58
CA THR A 130 -16.65 16.37 -29.34
C THR A 130 -17.72 15.88 -28.37
N ARG A 131 -17.36 15.73 -27.13
CA ARG A 131 -18.26 15.41 -26.03
C ARG A 131 -18.09 16.40 -24.88
N ARG A 132 -19.06 16.43 -24.00
CA ARG A 132 -19.09 17.29 -22.82
C ARG A 132 -19.55 16.49 -21.61
N ILE A 133 -18.88 16.70 -20.48
CA ILE A 133 -19.30 16.21 -19.16
C ILE A 133 -19.46 17.41 -18.21
N GLY A 134 -20.52 17.41 -17.40
CA GLY A 134 -20.77 18.45 -16.41
C GLY A 134 -19.99 18.16 -15.11
N ALA A 135 -19.54 19.20 -14.43
CA ALA A 135 -18.92 19.11 -13.10
C ALA A 135 -19.64 20.04 -12.11
N ASP A 136 -19.75 19.62 -10.86
CA ASP A 136 -20.34 20.41 -9.78
C ASP A 136 -19.48 21.64 -9.40
N THR A 137 -19.97 22.45 -8.47
CA THR A 137 -19.28 23.65 -7.98
C THR A 137 -17.97 23.34 -7.28
N GLU A 138 -17.89 22.20 -6.60
CA GLU A 138 -16.68 21.75 -5.90
C GLU A 138 -15.69 21.01 -6.83
N PHE A 139 -16.10 20.76 -8.09
CA PHE A 139 -15.28 20.09 -9.10
C PHE A 139 -14.86 18.67 -8.68
N ARG A 140 -15.80 17.96 -8.06
CA ARG A 140 -15.60 16.58 -7.59
C ARG A 140 -16.48 15.57 -8.31
N HIS A 141 -17.72 15.91 -8.62
CA HIS A 141 -18.66 15.00 -9.27
C HIS A 141 -18.86 15.38 -10.74
N PHE A 142 -18.66 14.41 -11.60
CA PHE A 142 -18.71 14.57 -13.05
C PHE A 142 -19.85 13.71 -13.63
N ILE A 143 -20.85 14.35 -14.24
CA ILE A 143 -22.07 13.67 -14.72
C ILE A 143 -22.49 14.20 -16.10
N GLY A 144 -23.35 13.43 -16.77
CA GLY A 144 -24.02 13.86 -17.98
C GLY A 144 -23.11 13.91 -19.22
N ASP A 145 -22.28 12.89 -19.41
CA ASP A 145 -21.41 12.79 -20.59
C ASP A 145 -22.23 12.61 -21.87
N GLU A 146 -22.23 13.63 -22.75
CA GLU A 146 -23.03 13.69 -23.95
C GLU A 146 -22.24 14.20 -25.17
N ALA A 147 -22.66 13.77 -26.37
CA ALA A 147 -22.10 14.29 -27.61
C ALA A 147 -22.64 15.70 -27.88
N VAL A 148 -21.75 16.63 -28.24
CA VAL A 148 -22.11 18.03 -28.47
C VAL A 148 -21.38 18.62 -29.69
N LYS A 149 -21.92 19.68 -30.25
CA LYS A 149 -21.18 20.55 -31.16
C LYS A 149 -20.50 21.63 -30.33
N ALA A 150 -19.21 21.82 -30.50
CA ALA A 150 -18.45 22.84 -29.78
C ALA A 150 -17.69 23.75 -30.78
N ASP A 151 -17.46 25.00 -30.37
CA ASP A 151 -16.62 25.93 -31.13
C ASP A 151 -15.15 25.50 -31.02
N ALA A 152 -14.50 25.31 -32.16
CA ALA A 152 -13.07 24.97 -32.21
C ALA A 152 -12.17 25.98 -31.48
N LYS A 153 -12.63 27.21 -31.27
CA LYS A 153 -11.89 28.24 -30.54
C LYS A 153 -11.61 27.86 -29.09
N MET A 154 -12.39 26.98 -28.45
CA MET A 154 -12.13 26.59 -27.07
C MET A 154 -10.82 25.82 -26.90
N TRP A 155 -10.29 25.22 -27.95
CA TRP A 155 -8.96 24.57 -27.95
C TRP A 155 -7.82 25.49 -28.37
N GLN A 156 -8.10 26.77 -28.70
CA GLN A 156 -7.03 27.71 -29.00
C GLN A 156 -6.14 27.92 -27.76
N ARG A 157 -4.85 28.02 -28.01
CA ARG A 157 -3.83 28.24 -27.00
C ARG A 157 -2.92 29.37 -27.41
N ASP A 158 -2.41 30.08 -26.43
CA ASP A 158 -1.39 31.09 -26.64
C ASP A 158 -0.02 30.44 -26.84
N THR A 159 0.85 31.08 -27.62
CA THR A 159 2.22 30.66 -27.80
C THR A 159 3.13 31.80 -27.37
N VAL A 160 4.06 31.53 -26.44
CA VAL A 160 5.01 32.53 -25.93
C VAL A 160 6.42 31.98 -25.93
N ASN A 161 7.41 32.88 -26.01
CA ASN A 161 8.82 32.49 -25.90
C ASN A 161 9.26 32.54 -24.43
N ILE A 162 9.76 31.43 -23.90
CA ILE A 162 10.36 31.35 -22.56
C ILE A 162 11.78 30.80 -22.73
N LYS A 163 12.79 31.60 -22.39
CA LYS A 163 14.22 31.22 -22.47
C LYS A 163 14.65 30.70 -23.85
N GLY A 164 14.06 31.25 -24.91
CA GLY A 164 14.40 30.87 -26.29
C GLY A 164 13.55 29.74 -26.88
N GLU A 165 12.68 29.11 -26.09
CA GLU A 165 11.80 28.03 -26.53
C GLU A 165 10.34 28.51 -26.66
N GLN A 166 9.63 28.01 -27.67
CA GLN A 166 8.21 28.29 -27.88
C GLN A 166 7.38 27.38 -27.00
N MET A 167 6.62 27.97 -26.05
CA MET A 167 5.72 27.26 -25.15
C MET A 167 4.27 27.53 -25.52
N ILE A 168 3.45 26.46 -25.45
CA ILE A 168 2.02 26.50 -25.70
C ILE A 168 1.27 26.43 -24.38
N GLY A 169 0.30 27.33 -24.15
CA GLY A 169 -0.44 27.40 -22.90
C GLY A 169 -1.60 28.38 -22.93
N GLN A 170 -1.90 28.98 -21.78
CA GLN A 170 -2.99 29.95 -21.63
C GLN A 170 -2.51 31.18 -20.83
N ILE A 171 -2.90 32.37 -21.32
CA ILE A 171 -2.63 33.65 -20.65
C ILE A 171 -3.83 34.03 -19.80
N PHE A 172 -3.56 34.43 -18.56
CA PHE A 172 -4.53 34.98 -17.63
C PHE A 172 -4.03 36.29 -17.03
N SER A 173 -4.96 37.03 -16.42
CA SER A 173 -4.64 38.18 -15.58
C SER A 173 -4.91 37.82 -14.14
N ILE A 174 -3.94 38.08 -13.26
CA ILE A 174 -4.05 37.93 -11.80
C ILE A 174 -3.70 39.24 -11.11
N THR A 175 -4.06 39.37 -9.85
CA THR A 175 -3.72 40.56 -9.05
C THR A 175 -2.26 40.50 -8.58
N ASP A 176 -1.69 41.67 -8.26
CA ASP A 176 -0.35 41.73 -7.64
C ASP A 176 -0.27 40.89 -6.37
N ALA A 177 -1.34 40.87 -5.58
CA ALA A 177 -1.39 40.09 -4.34
C ALA A 177 -1.31 38.56 -4.62
N GLU A 178 -2.02 38.06 -5.63
CA GLU A 178 -1.94 36.65 -6.06
C GLU A 178 -0.54 36.32 -6.58
N LEU A 179 0.05 37.18 -7.39
CA LEU A 179 1.42 36.99 -7.88
C LEU A 179 2.43 36.95 -6.73
N GLN A 180 2.28 37.88 -5.79
CA GLN A 180 3.18 37.92 -4.62
C GLN A 180 3.03 36.68 -3.75
N HIS A 181 1.80 36.19 -3.57
CA HIS A 181 1.54 34.95 -2.84
C HIS A 181 2.27 33.76 -3.47
N VAL A 182 2.19 33.59 -4.80
CA VAL A 182 2.92 32.56 -5.54
C VAL A 182 4.44 32.70 -5.38
N ARG A 183 4.97 33.91 -5.47
CA ARG A 183 6.40 34.17 -5.28
C ARG A 183 6.87 33.86 -3.86
N ASP A 184 6.09 34.23 -2.86
CA ASP A 184 6.39 33.94 -1.46
C ASP A 184 6.40 32.45 -1.18
N ASP A 185 5.46 31.69 -1.76
CA ASP A 185 5.45 30.24 -1.66
C ASP A 185 6.71 29.64 -2.28
N PHE A 186 7.06 30.00 -3.51
CA PHE A 186 8.29 29.48 -4.14
C PHE A 186 9.55 29.85 -3.34
N ARG A 187 9.61 31.04 -2.75
CA ARG A 187 10.72 31.43 -1.88
C ARG A 187 10.77 30.58 -0.62
N LEU A 188 9.63 30.41 0.07
CA LEU A 188 9.52 29.58 1.28
C LEU A 188 9.85 28.10 1.00
N GLN A 189 9.37 27.56 -0.12
CA GLN A 189 9.74 26.21 -0.57
C GLN A 189 11.26 26.09 -0.79
N GLY A 190 11.86 27.06 -1.46
CA GLY A 190 13.31 27.12 -1.66
C GLY A 190 14.09 27.18 -0.35
N GLU A 191 13.65 28.05 0.59
CA GLU A 191 14.25 28.18 1.92
C GLU A 191 14.10 26.88 2.75
N LYS A 192 12.96 26.20 2.66
CA LYS A 192 12.71 24.92 3.33
C LYS A 192 13.58 23.79 2.78
N TRP A 193 13.76 23.74 1.46
CA TRP A 193 14.52 22.67 0.82
C TRP A 193 16.04 22.92 0.78
N ALA A 194 16.47 24.18 0.94
CA ALA A 194 17.89 24.52 0.93
C ALA A 194 18.71 23.74 1.98
N PRO A 195 18.25 23.56 3.23
CA PRO A 195 18.99 22.79 4.23
C PRO A 195 19.03 21.29 3.96
N THR A 196 18.00 20.75 3.26
CA THR A 196 17.85 19.31 2.99
C THR A 196 18.48 18.90 1.66
N ASN A 197 18.89 19.85 0.82
CA ASN A 197 19.57 19.58 -0.43
C ASN A 197 21.07 19.30 -0.17
N GLU A 198 21.30 18.21 0.56
CA GLU A 198 22.65 17.81 0.97
C GLU A 198 23.46 17.29 -0.21
N ARG A 199 24.65 17.85 -0.34
CA ARG A 199 25.70 17.29 -1.19
C ARG A 199 26.87 16.91 -0.29
N MET A 200 27.32 15.68 -0.33
CA MET A 200 28.41 15.17 0.53
C MET A 200 29.67 16.04 0.47
N HIS A 201 29.98 16.65 -0.68
CA HIS A 201 31.15 17.53 -0.79
C HIS A 201 31.01 18.85 -0.02
N ASP A 202 29.82 19.23 0.38
CA ASP A 202 29.53 20.44 1.17
C ASP A 202 29.60 20.16 2.68
N ASP A 203 29.72 18.89 3.10
CA ASP A 203 29.65 18.45 4.51
C ASP A 203 30.72 19.13 5.37
N THR A 204 31.92 19.30 4.86
CA THR A 204 33.02 20.01 5.56
C THR A 204 32.69 21.46 5.86
N GLN A 205 31.86 22.11 5.07
CA GLN A 205 31.40 23.49 5.31
C GLN A 205 30.15 23.54 6.19
N LYS A 206 29.19 22.64 5.96
CA LYS A 206 27.90 22.58 6.66
C LYS A 206 28.00 21.93 8.03
N LEU A 207 28.85 20.94 8.18
CA LEU A 207 29.06 20.15 9.39
C LEU A 207 30.40 20.46 10.06
N SER A 208 30.94 21.70 9.87
CA SER A 208 32.05 22.14 10.67
C SER A 208 31.70 21.93 12.15
N ILE A 209 32.53 21.17 12.87
CA ILE A 209 32.30 20.80 14.27
C ILE A 209 31.93 22.09 15.03
N PRO A 210 30.69 22.22 15.52
CA PRO A 210 30.31 23.42 16.26
C PRO A 210 31.21 23.52 17.50
N SER A 211 31.62 24.73 17.82
CA SER A 211 32.19 25.02 19.12
C SER A 211 31.28 24.46 20.20
N VAL A 212 31.85 24.00 21.31
CA VAL A 212 31.09 23.43 22.45
C VAL A 212 29.84 24.25 22.72
N VAL A 213 28.66 23.64 22.53
CA VAL A 213 27.38 24.26 22.85
C VAL A 213 27.02 23.89 24.29
N ASN A 214 26.90 24.89 25.13
CA ASN A 214 26.38 24.71 26.48
C ASN A 214 24.85 24.90 26.44
N ALA A 215 24.12 23.88 26.84
CA ALA A 215 22.67 23.92 26.93
C ALA A 215 22.23 23.65 28.38
N THR A 216 21.20 24.40 28.83
CA THR A 216 20.56 24.18 30.12
C THR A 216 19.14 23.69 29.89
N LEU A 217 18.81 22.50 30.40
CA LEU A 217 17.45 21.99 30.41
C LEU A 217 16.82 22.26 31.78
N THR A 218 15.72 23.02 31.79
CA THR A 218 14.94 23.28 33.00
C THR A 218 13.62 22.53 32.92
N VAL A 219 13.40 21.61 33.87
CA VAL A 219 12.13 20.89 33.99
C VAL A 219 11.25 21.59 35.01
N SER A 220 10.03 21.94 34.62
CA SER A 220 9.03 22.60 35.48
C SER A 220 8.03 21.56 35.99
N PRO A 221 8.21 20.97 37.18
CA PRO A 221 7.37 19.88 37.67
C PRO A 221 5.91 20.28 37.90
N ASN A 222 5.61 21.55 38.03
CA ASN A 222 4.24 22.06 38.23
C ASN A 222 3.45 22.21 36.91
N GLN A 223 4.00 21.80 35.78
CA GLN A 223 3.36 21.84 34.45
C GLN A 223 3.16 20.45 33.86
N GLU A 224 3.00 19.46 34.71
CA GLU A 224 2.74 18.09 34.27
C GLU A 224 1.44 18.01 33.47
N LYS A 225 1.48 17.26 32.37
CA LYS A 225 0.32 16.89 31.56
C LYS A 225 0.24 15.38 31.48
N THR A 226 -0.97 14.85 31.61
CA THR A 226 -1.22 13.44 31.34
C THR A 226 -1.01 13.18 29.86
N ILE A 227 -0.12 12.28 29.53
CA ILE A 227 0.09 11.78 28.17
C ILE A 227 -0.63 10.44 27.98
N SER A 228 -0.93 10.11 26.72
CA SER A 228 -1.55 8.83 26.38
C SER A 228 -0.65 7.65 26.81
N ASP A 229 -1.25 6.62 27.35
CA ASP A 229 -0.59 5.33 27.58
C ASP A 229 -0.25 4.57 26.28
N LYS A 230 -0.76 5.08 25.12
CA LYS A 230 -0.52 4.56 23.78
C LYS A 230 0.44 5.43 22.95
N LEU A 231 1.35 6.14 23.63
CA LEU A 231 2.32 7.01 22.94
C LEU A 231 3.29 6.23 22.04
N ILE A 232 3.66 5.01 22.46
CA ILE A 232 4.64 4.19 21.72
C ILE A 232 3.97 2.89 21.26
N GLY A 233 3.99 2.67 19.97
CA GLY A 233 3.58 1.44 19.32
C GLY A 233 4.61 0.98 18.31
N ILE A 234 4.29 -0.11 17.61
CA ILE A 234 5.10 -0.65 16.52
C ILE A 234 4.24 -0.71 15.26
N PHE A 235 4.82 -0.30 14.15
CA PHE A 235 4.36 -0.61 12.82
C PHE A 235 5.13 -1.81 12.27
N PHE A 236 4.41 -2.86 11.90
CA PHE A 236 4.96 -4.02 11.21
C PHE A 236 4.37 -4.07 9.79
N GLU A 237 5.22 -4.07 8.79
CA GLU A 237 4.87 -4.36 7.42
C GLU A 237 5.70 -5.54 6.91
N ASP A 238 5.06 -6.45 6.16
CA ASP A 238 5.79 -7.49 5.45
C ASP A 238 6.48 -6.88 4.22
N ILE A 239 7.61 -6.24 4.47
CA ILE A 239 8.53 -5.64 3.51
C ILE A 239 9.93 -6.23 3.73
N SER A 240 10.70 -6.44 2.66
CA SER A 240 12.06 -7.00 2.73
C SER A 240 12.11 -8.35 3.45
N TYR A 241 11.13 -9.21 3.20
CA TYR A 241 10.99 -10.54 3.84
C TYR A 241 10.80 -10.46 5.37
N ALA A 242 10.10 -9.46 5.87
CA ALA A 242 9.91 -9.27 7.30
C ALA A 242 9.02 -10.34 7.95
N ALA A 243 8.08 -10.94 7.21
CA ALA A 243 7.28 -12.08 7.67
C ALA A 243 7.96 -13.40 7.31
N ASP A 244 7.70 -13.94 6.13
CA ASP A 244 8.36 -15.15 5.63
C ASP A 244 9.86 -14.89 5.41
N GLY A 245 10.71 -15.68 6.11
CA GLY A 245 12.16 -15.44 6.14
C GLY A 245 12.63 -14.45 7.22
N GLY A 246 11.71 -13.78 7.91
CA GLY A 246 11.95 -12.82 8.97
C GLY A 246 11.38 -13.24 10.32
N LEU A 247 10.31 -12.56 10.76
CA LEU A 247 9.70 -12.77 12.08
C LEU A 247 9.00 -14.14 12.20
N TYR A 248 8.44 -14.67 11.13
CA TYR A 248 7.83 -15.99 11.09
C TYR A 248 8.89 -17.09 11.19
N ALA A 249 8.68 -18.06 12.06
CA ALA A 249 9.72 -19.04 12.38
C ALA A 249 9.84 -20.21 11.39
N GLU A 250 9.10 -20.22 10.27
CA GLU A 250 9.25 -21.20 9.20
C GLU A 250 10.61 -21.07 8.52
N LEU A 251 11.37 -22.16 8.48
CA LEU A 251 12.72 -22.20 7.94
C LEU A 251 12.77 -22.66 6.47
N VAL A 252 11.67 -23.23 5.95
CA VAL A 252 11.57 -23.70 4.56
C VAL A 252 11.04 -22.56 3.68
N GLN A 253 11.79 -22.21 2.66
CA GLN A 253 11.32 -21.30 1.61
C GLN A 253 10.48 -22.06 0.59
N ASN A 254 9.38 -21.47 0.09
CA ASN A 254 8.48 -22.08 -0.89
C ASN A 254 7.97 -23.47 -0.42
N ARG A 255 7.44 -23.53 0.79
CA ARG A 255 6.99 -24.78 1.45
C ARG A 255 5.80 -25.45 0.78
N ASP A 256 5.02 -24.66 0.02
CA ASP A 256 3.75 -24.99 -0.62
C ASP A 256 3.82 -25.12 -2.14
N PHE A 257 4.99 -24.92 -2.74
CA PHE A 257 5.23 -24.96 -4.19
C PHE A 257 4.38 -23.97 -4.99
N GLU A 258 3.95 -22.86 -4.37
CA GLU A 258 3.05 -21.87 -4.99
C GLU A 258 3.79 -20.67 -5.60
N TYR A 259 5.12 -20.63 -5.57
CA TYR A 259 5.90 -19.52 -6.15
C TYR A 259 5.69 -19.43 -7.66
N THR A 260 5.53 -18.20 -8.16
CA THR A 260 5.30 -17.89 -9.57
C THR A 260 6.17 -16.73 -10.07
N SER A 261 6.15 -16.50 -11.37
CA SER A 261 6.80 -15.33 -11.96
C SER A 261 6.11 -13.99 -11.62
N LYS A 262 4.91 -14.01 -11.06
CA LYS A 262 4.24 -12.81 -10.51
C LYS A 262 4.91 -12.34 -9.22
N ASP A 263 5.37 -13.28 -8.39
CA ASP A 263 6.05 -12.98 -7.13
C ASP A 263 7.41 -12.32 -7.39
N HIS A 264 8.20 -12.94 -8.26
CA HIS A 264 9.51 -12.43 -8.65
C HIS A 264 9.90 -12.97 -10.03
N ARG A 265 10.53 -12.11 -10.84
CA ARG A 265 10.99 -12.53 -12.18
C ARG A 265 11.92 -13.74 -12.11
N GLY A 266 11.54 -14.81 -12.77
CA GLY A 266 12.31 -16.05 -12.86
C GLY A 266 11.97 -17.06 -11.77
N TRP A 267 11.08 -16.76 -10.84
CA TRP A 267 10.56 -17.73 -9.88
C TRP A 267 9.50 -18.64 -10.49
N ASN A 268 9.39 -19.84 -9.95
CA ASN A 268 8.40 -20.85 -10.29
C ASN A 268 8.17 -21.78 -9.10
N ALA A 269 7.26 -22.74 -9.24
CA ALA A 269 6.85 -23.65 -8.19
C ALA A 269 8.01 -24.49 -7.58
N THR A 270 9.15 -24.63 -8.27
CA THR A 270 10.32 -25.34 -7.73
C THR A 270 11.41 -24.42 -7.19
N THR A 271 11.20 -23.10 -7.19
CA THR A 271 12.17 -22.15 -6.64
C THR A 271 12.49 -22.50 -5.18
N ALA A 272 13.77 -22.42 -4.80
CA ALA A 272 14.35 -22.84 -3.51
C ALA A 272 14.42 -24.37 -3.29
N TRP A 273 13.84 -25.17 -4.18
CA TRP A 273 13.91 -26.61 -4.14
C TRP A 273 14.90 -27.17 -5.16
N HIS A 274 15.68 -28.12 -4.74
CA HIS A 274 16.72 -28.75 -5.55
C HIS A 274 16.62 -30.27 -5.49
N SER A 275 16.96 -30.91 -6.60
CA SER A 275 17.07 -32.38 -6.72
C SER A 275 18.05 -32.71 -7.83
N SER A 276 18.59 -33.93 -7.85
CA SER A 276 19.43 -34.41 -8.98
C SER A 276 18.61 -34.69 -10.23
N LYS A 277 17.30 -34.79 -10.13
CA LYS A 277 16.34 -34.95 -11.23
C LYS A 277 15.34 -33.79 -11.24
N PRO A 278 14.70 -33.49 -12.38
CA PRO A 278 13.61 -32.52 -12.42
C PRO A 278 12.53 -32.87 -11.41
N ILE A 279 12.09 -31.84 -10.65
CA ILE A 279 10.95 -31.96 -9.74
C ILE A 279 9.69 -31.76 -10.57
N GLU A 280 8.81 -32.75 -10.54
CA GLU A 280 7.51 -32.69 -11.20
C GLU A 280 6.51 -31.95 -10.28
N ILE A 281 5.82 -30.96 -10.81
CA ILE A 281 4.75 -30.28 -10.11
C ILE A 281 3.41 -30.72 -10.68
N ALA A 282 2.51 -31.16 -9.80
CA ALA A 282 1.17 -31.61 -10.14
C ALA A 282 0.10 -30.69 -9.53
N THR A 283 -1.08 -30.73 -10.12
CA THR A 283 -2.26 -29.96 -9.70
C THR A 283 -3.53 -30.80 -9.62
N GLU A 284 -3.44 -32.06 -10.06
CA GLU A 284 -4.56 -33.00 -9.98
C GLU A 284 -4.69 -33.51 -8.55
N HIS A 285 -5.84 -33.35 -7.94
CA HIS A 285 -6.10 -33.76 -6.56
C HIS A 285 -5.23 -32.99 -5.52
N PRO A 286 -5.23 -31.64 -5.54
CA PRO A 286 -4.42 -30.84 -4.63
C PRO A 286 -4.82 -31.04 -3.17
N LEU A 287 -3.92 -30.70 -2.25
CA LEU A 287 -4.19 -30.70 -0.82
C LEU A 287 -5.36 -29.76 -0.48
N HIS A 288 -5.35 -28.56 -1.05
CA HIS A 288 -6.43 -27.57 -0.94
C HIS A 288 -6.51 -26.71 -2.21
N PRO A 289 -7.72 -26.28 -2.65
CA PRO A 289 -7.86 -25.43 -3.84
C PRO A 289 -7.08 -24.10 -3.81
N ASN A 290 -6.80 -23.56 -2.62
CA ASN A 290 -5.99 -22.35 -2.46
C ASN A 290 -4.49 -22.60 -2.62
N ASN A 291 -4.05 -23.86 -2.50
CA ASN A 291 -2.69 -24.31 -2.72
C ASN A 291 -2.74 -25.47 -3.73
N PRO A 292 -2.92 -25.15 -5.02
CA PRO A 292 -3.19 -26.19 -6.03
C PRO A 292 -1.95 -26.97 -6.46
N HIS A 293 -0.73 -26.50 -6.15
CA HIS A 293 0.50 -27.14 -6.59
C HIS A 293 1.07 -28.03 -5.50
N TYR A 294 1.63 -29.15 -5.91
CA TYR A 294 2.40 -30.03 -5.03
C TYR A 294 3.51 -30.73 -5.81
N ALA A 295 4.57 -31.14 -5.14
CA ALA A 295 5.67 -31.86 -5.78
C ALA A 295 5.41 -33.36 -5.81
N LEU A 296 5.55 -33.95 -7.00
CA LEU A 296 5.66 -35.40 -7.20
C LEU A 296 7.14 -35.79 -7.18
N ILE A 297 7.55 -36.55 -6.18
CA ILE A 297 8.93 -36.93 -5.99
C ILE A 297 9.15 -38.42 -6.31
N TRP A 298 10.22 -38.65 -7.03
CA TRP A 298 10.78 -39.98 -7.26
C TRP A 298 11.74 -40.35 -6.11
N PRO A 299 12.22 -41.59 -5.99
CA PRO A 299 13.23 -41.94 -5.02
C PRO A 299 14.58 -41.27 -5.35
N ASP A 300 14.62 -39.97 -5.12
CA ASP A 300 15.77 -39.11 -5.29
C ASP A 300 15.84 -38.10 -4.14
N THR A 301 17.00 -37.55 -3.89
CA THR A 301 17.20 -36.60 -2.83
C THR A 301 16.63 -35.25 -3.22
N LEU A 302 15.75 -34.71 -2.38
CA LEU A 302 15.22 -33.36 -2.47
C LEU A 302 15.81 -32.52 -1.34
N TRP A 303 16.21 -31.27 -1.61
CA TRP A 303 16.70 -30.38 -0.55
C TRP A 303 16.23 -28.95 -0.74
N ASN A 304 16.22 -28.22 0.40
CA ASN A 304 15.83 -26.83 0.48
C ASN A 304 16.85 -26.08 1.36
N GLU A 305 17.34 -24.94 0.92
CA GLU A 305 18.36 -24.16 1.61
C GLU A 305 17.76 -23.07 2.50
N GLY A 306 16.42 -22.98 2.59
CA GLY A 306 15.72 -21.96 3.36
C GLY A 306 15.96 -20.56 2.77
N TRP A 307 16.06 -19.59 3.66
CA TRP A 307 16.18 -18.17 3.35
C TRP A 307 17.65 -17.70 3.41
N ASP A 308 18.50 -18.15 2.55
CA ASP A 308 19.95 -17.90 2.59
C ASP A 308 20.72 -18.83 3.57
N GLY A 309 20.28 -20.08 3.66
CA GLY A 309 20.78 -21.11 4.57
C GLY A 309 19.96 -21.25 5.84
N ILE A 310 19.88 -22.47 6.34
CA ILE A 310 19.19 -22.79 7.59
C ILE A 310 20.20 -22.79 8.74
N VAL A 311 20.03 -21.89 9.69
CA VAL A 311 20.85 -21.86 10.91
C VAL A 311 20.48 -23.07 11.79
N VAL A 312 21.45 -23.95 12.02
CA VAL A 312 21.30 -25.13 12.86
C VAL A 312 22.22 -25.02 14.07
N GLU A 313 21.67 -25.10 15.27
CA GLU A 313 22.43 -25.01 16.52
C GLU A 313 22.50 -26.35 17.26
N LYS A 314 23.71 -26.73 17.68
CA LYS A 314 23.94 -27.96 18.45
C LYS A 314 23.06 -28.01 19.71
N GLY A 315 22.39 -29.15 19.90
CA GLY A 315 21.50 -29.40 21.04
C GLY A 315 20.06 -28.95 20.85
N LYS A 316 19.82 -28.03 19.92
CA LYS A 316 18.44 -27.57 19.59
C LYS A 316 17.67 -28.63 18.83
N LYS A 317 16.35 -28.53 18.90
CA LYS A 317 15.42 -29.43 18.24
C LYS A 317 14.63 -28.63 17.19
N TYR A 318 14.36 -29.30 16.09
CA TYR A 318 13.57 -28.77 14.97
C TYR A 318 12.42 -29.72 14.68
N ILE A 319 11.22 -29.18 14.47
CA ILE A 319 10.01 -29.92 14.15
C ILE A 319 9.86 -29.88 12.64
N PHE A 320 9.98 -31.03 12.02
CA PHE A 320 9.70 -31.22 10.58
C PHE A 320 8.29 -31.76 10.42
N SER A 321 7.56 -31.24 9.42
CA SER A 321 6.30 -31.82 8.96
C SER A 321 6.14 -31.67 7.46
N MET A 322 5.31 -32.51 6.84
CA MET A 322 4.86 -32.40 5.46
C MET A 322 3.56 -33.19 5.27
N PHE A 323 2.76 -32.76 4.32
CA PHE A 323 1.66 -33.59 3.82
C PHE A 323 2.18 -34.56 2.77
N VAL A 324 1.60 -35.77 2.75
CA VAL A 324 1.99 -36.87 1.84
C VAL A 324 0.77 -37.48 1.23
N LEU A 325 0.81 -37.64 -0.11
CA LEU A 325 -0.16 -38.40 -0.91
C LEU A 325 0.55 -39.64 -1.47
N ALA A 326 0.28 -40.82 -0.90
CA ALA A 326 0.98 -42.05 -1.23
C ALA A 326 0.09 -43.17 -1.80
N GLY A 327 -1.18 -42.92 -2.11
CA GLY A 327 -2.12 -43.86 -2.68
C GLY A 327 -2.26 -45.18 -1.90
N GLY A 328 -2.20 -45.10 -0.55
CA GLY A 328 -2.29 -46.27 0.33
C GLY A 328 -0.99 -47.08 0.48
N GLN A 329 0.10 -46.65 -0.14
CA GLN A 329 1.38 -47.34 -0.03
C GLN A 329 2.17 -46.86 1.20
N LYS A 330 2.83 -47.80 1.88
CA LYS A 330 3.77 -47.46 2.97
C LYS A 330 5.03 -46.84 2.38
N GLN A 331 5.34 -45.61 2.81
CA GLN A 331 6.55 -44.90 2.46
C GLN A 331 7.40 -44.64 3.69
N ASN A 332 8.71 -44.54 3.48
CA ASN A 332 9.66 -44.16 4.49
C ASN A 332 10.53 -43.05 3.92
N PHE A 333 10.79 -42.07 4.72
CA PHE A 333 11.67 -40.95 4.39
C PHE A 333 12.79 -40.89 5.42
N LEU A 334 13.99 -40.58 4.99
CA LEU A 334 15.06 -40.10 5.85
C LEU A 334 15.11 -38.57 5.75
N ILE A 335 14.85 -37.88 6.84
CA ILE A 335 14.86 -36.42 6.93
C ILE A 335 16.17 -36.02 7.64
N GLN A 336 16.92 -35.11 7.02
CA GLN A 336 18.21 -34.67 7.54
C GLN A 336 18.32 -33.13 7.54
N LEU A 337 19.07 -32.60 8.50
CA LEU A 337 19.70 -31.30 8.41
C LEU A 337 21.16 -31.53 8.10
N VAL A 338 21.64 -30.92 7.01
CA VAL A 338 22.99 -31.12 6.48
C VAL A 338 23.71 -29.79 6.41
N GLY A 339 24.90 -29.72 6.97
CA GLY A 339 25.73 -28.53 6.95
C GLY A 339 26.36 -28.25 5.59
N GLN A 340 26.93 -27.08 5.43
CA GLN A 340 27.54 -26.60 4.19
C GLN A 340 28.64 -27.54 3.66
N ASN A 341 29.38 -28.18 4.56
CA ASN A 341 30.43 -29.16 4.23
C ASN A 341 29.90 -30.59 3.98
N GLY A 342 28.57 -30.77 3.93
CA GLY A 342 27.95 -32.10 3.75
C GLY A 342 27.80 -32.94 5.02
N GLN A 343 28.18 -32.42 6.19
CA GLN A 343 28.01 -33.10 7.47
C GLN A 343 26.53 -33.22 7.84
N VAL A 344 26.08 -34.41 8.25
CA VAL A 344 24.74 -34.60 8.80
C VAL A 344 24.69 -34.05 10.22
N LEU A 345 24.00 -32.93 10.41
CA LEU A 345 23.84 -32.24 11.69
C LEU A 345 22.72 -32.85 12.55
N ALA A 346 21.64 -33.30 11.91
CA ALA A 346 20.53 -34.00 12.53
C ALA A 346 19.88 -34.95 11.53
N GLN A 347 19.25 -36.02 12.03
CA GLN A 347 18.45 -36.89 11.17
C GLN A 347 17.34 -37.59 11.94
N SER A 348 16.26 -37.93 11.23
CA SER A 348 15.15 -38.73 11.70
C SER A 348 14.53 -39.55 10.57
N LYS A 349 13.89 -40.67 10.90
CA LYS A 349 13.12 -41.47 9.95
C LYS A 349 11.63 -41.13 10.08
N LEU A 350 11.00 -40.81 8.97
CA LEU A 350 9.57 -40.58 8.88
C LEU A 350 8.92 -41.76 8.17
N LYS A 351 7.98 -42.42 8.82
CA LYS A 351 7.18 -43.50 8.23
C LYS A 351 5.79 -42.99 7.92
N THR A 352 5.33 -43.16 6.72
CA THR A 352 4.02 -42.68 6.28
C THR A 352 3.20 -43.82 5.67
N HIS A 353 1.89 -43.73 5.87
CA HIS A 353 0.91 -44.61 5.24
C HIS A 353 -0.38 -43.83 5.09
N ALA A 354 -0.63 -43.29 3.93
CA ALA A 354 -1.80 -42.47 3.64
C ALA A 354 -2.48 -42.94 2.34
N SER A 355 -3.79 -43.12 2.36
CA SER A 355 -4.60 -43.34 1.13
C SER A 355 -4.95 -42.04 0.43
N ASP A 356 -5.01 -40.96 1.20
CA ASP A 356 -5.26 -39.59 0.78
C ASP A 356 -4.26 -38.67 1.46
N TRP A 357 -4.33 -37.36 1.25
CA TRP A 357 -3.48 -36.40 1.90
C TRP A 357 -3.49 -36.54 3.43
N GLN A 358 -2.33 -36.69 4.01
CA GLN A 358 -2.18 -36.74 5.46
C GLN A 358 -0.87 -36.09 5.89
N GLN A 359 -0.93 -35.30 6.94
CA GLN A 359 0.26 -34.69 7.56
C GLN A 359 1.01 -35.67 8.44
N PHE A 360 2.32 -35.69 8.28
CA PHE A 360 3.25 -36.46 9.12
C PHE A 360 4.34 -35.53 9.65
N SER A 361 4.81 -35.81 10.87
CA SER A 361 5.83 -35.01 11.52
C SER A 361 6.88 -35.86 12.23
N THR A 362 8.06 -35.26 12.42
CA THR A 362 9.15 -35.82 13.22
C THR A 362 10.01 -34.74 13.82
N VAL A 363 10.78 -35.09 14.87
CA VAL A 363 11.69 -34.15 15.55
C VAL A 363 13.14 -34.47 15.17
N LEU A 364 13.88 -33.44 14.76
CA LEU A 364 15.30 -33.47 14.46
C LEU A 364 16.06 -32.83 15.62
N LYS A 365 16.98 -33.56 16.25
CA LYS A 365 17.87 -33.05 17.32
C LYS A 365 19.27 -32.83 16.76
N ALA A 366 19.73 -31.60 16.73
CA ALA A 366 21.01 -31.23 16.18
C ALA A 366 22.18 -31.68 17.06
N LYS A 367 23.17 -32.32 16.46
CA LYS A 367 24.40 -32.82 17.10
C LYS A 367 25.59 -31.90 16.89
N ALA A 368 25.50 -31.03 15.89
CA ALA A 368 26.50 -30.01 15.55
C ALA A 368 25.78 -28.75 15.08
N SER A 369 26.51 -27.62 14.96
CA SER A 369 26.03 -26.35 14.50
C SER A 369 26.55 -26.06 13.09
N ASP A 370 25.75 -25.32 12.30
CA ASP A 370 26.12 -24.76 11.00
C ASP A 370 25.21 -23.56 10.69
N GLU A 371 25.76 -22.49 10.16
CA GLU A 371 25.00 -21.27 9.85
C GLU A 371 24.34 -21.30 8.45
N LYS A 372 24.77 -22.22 7.59
CA LYS A 372 24.34 -22.37 6.20
C LYS A 372 23.88 -23.80 5.90
N GLY A 373 23.19 -24.42 6.85
CA GLY A 373 22.62 -25.75 6.68
C GLY A 373 21.47 -25.76 5.68
N ARG A 374 21.03 -26.96 5.35
CA ARG A 374 19.88 -27.21 4.47
C ARG A 374 19.05 -28.40 4.97
N LEU A 375 17.76 -28.36 4.67
CA LEU A 375 16.86 -29.48 4.85
C LEU A 375 17.04 -30.46 3.69
N VAL A 376 17.13 -31.77 3.99
CA VAL A 376 17.24 -32.84 3.00
C VAL A 376 16.19 -33.90 3.25
N ILE A 377 15.43 -34.27 2.21
CA ILE A 377 14.38 -35.29 2.22
C ILE A 377 14.79 -36.41 1.28
N ILE A 378 14.93 -37.63 1.81
CA ILE A 378 15.38 -38.78 1.04
C ILE A 378 14.31 -39.89 1.09
N PRO A 379 13.52 -40.07 0.04
CA PRO A 379 12.61 -41.19 -0.08
C PRO A 379 13.39 -42.54 -0.07
N GLN A 380 12.94 -43.49 0.73
CA GLN A 380 13.62 -44.79 0.91
C GLN A 380 13.04 -45.93 0.05
N LYS A 381 11.97 -45.65 -0.68
CA LYS A 381 11.31 -46.61 -1.60
C LYS A 381 11.08 -46.00 -2.98
N ALA A 382 11.01 -46.86 -3.96
CA ALA A 382 10.85 -46.52 -5.35
C ALA A 382 9.38 -46.20 -5.72
N ALA A 383 8.72 -45.29 -5.03
CA ALA A 383 7.36 -44.88 -5.36
C ALA A 383 7.30 -43.41 -5.71
N HIS A 384 6.42 -43.06 -6.61
CA HIS A 384 6.02 -41.72 -6.98
C HIS A 384 5.08 -41.19 -5.88
N VAL A 385 5.44 -40.15 -5.18
CA VAL A 385 4.75 -39.68 -3.97
C VAL A 385 4.52 -38.17 -4.07
N GLY A 386 3.29 -37.74 -3.84
CA GLY A 386 2.97 -36.34 -3.68
C GLY A 386 3.42 -35.84 -2.29
N ILE A 387 4.08 -34.69 -2.24
CA ILE A 387 4.39 -33.98 -1.01
C ILE A 387 4.00 -32.51 -1.14
N ASP A 388 3.53 -31.93 -0.04
CA ASP A 388 3.10 -30.54 0.02
C ASP A 388 3.25 -29.98 1.43
N MET A 389 3.18 -28.65 1.58
CA MET A 389 3.27 -27.95 2.87
C MET A 389 4.43 -28.45 3.70
N VAL A 390 5.61 -28.52 3.08
CA VAL A 390 6.84 -28.96 3.75
C VAL A 390 7.34 -27.89 4.70
N SER A 391 7.48 -28.21 5.97
CA SER A 391 7.70 -27.25 7.05
C SER A 391 8.84 -27.69 7.98
N LEU A 392 9.62 -26.73 8.46
CA LEU A 392 10.66 -26.92 9.45
C LEU A 392 10.67 -25.76 10.45
N PHE A 393 10.24 -25.99 11.67
CA PHE A 393 10.24 -25.00 12.73
C PHE A 393 11.31 -25.31 13.79
N PRO A 394 11.98 -24.29 14.39
CA PRO A 394 12.65 -24.48 15.67
C PRO A 394 11.59 -24.86 16.70
N GLN A 395 11.91 -25.83 17.59
CA GLN A 395 10.98 -26.22 18.65
C GLN A 395 10.73 -25.07 19.64
N GLU A 396 11.71 -24.20 19.81
CA GLU A 396 11.64 -23.02 20.69
C GLU A 396 11.22 -21.79 19.88
N THR A 397 9.93 -21.58 19.74
CA THR A 397 9.35 -20.34 19.21
C THR A 397 9.09 -19.34 20.34
N PHE A 398 8.77 -18.09 20.00
CA PHE A 398 8.34 -17.09 20.99
C PHE A 398 7.08 -17.59 21.72
N MET A 399 7.09 -17.52 23.04
CA MET A 399 6.05 -18.05 23.94
C MET A 399 5.67 -19.52 23.69
N GLY A 400 6.47 -20.28 22.94
CA GLY A 400 6.23 -21.67 22.61
C GLY A 400 5.04 -21.93 21.68
N ARG A 401 4.63 -20.93 20.89
CA ARG A 401 3.51 -21.04 19.96
C ARG A 401 3.82 -22.01 18.83
N LYS A 402 2.84 -22.85 18.45
CA LYS A 402 3.04 -23.96 17.50
C LYS A 402 3.35 -23.46 16.08
N ASN A 403 2.58 -22.50 15.56
CA ASN A 403 2.83 -21.79 14.29
C ASN A 403 3.39 -20.41 14.64
N GLY A 404 4.55 -20.41 15.32
CA GLY A 404 5.00 -19.28 16.10
C GLY A 404 6.00 -18.37 15.36
N LEU A 405 6.43 -17.37 16.10
CA LEU A 405 7.42 -16.39 15.68
C LEU A 405 8.82 -16.80 16.13
N ARG A 406 9.82 -16.31 15.43
CA ARG A 406 11.22 -16.42 15.85
C ARG A 406 11.39 -15.80 17.23
N LYS A 407 11.89 -16.61 18.17
CA LYS A 407 12.04 -16.21 19.57
C LYS A 407 12.95 -15.00 19.75
N ASP A 408 14.05 -14.94 19.02
CA ASP A 408 15.03 -13.87 19.07
C ASP A 408 14.43 -12.53 18.62
N LEU A 409 13.80 -12.49 17.45
CA LEU A 409 13.22 -11.27 16.88
C LEU A 409 11.97 -10.80 17.67
N ALA A 410 11.07 -11.71 17.98
CA ALA A 410 9.86 -11.40 18.72
C ALA A 410 10.18 -10.90 20.16
N GLN A 411 11.25 -11.42 20.80
CA GLN A 411 11.69 -10.95 22.10
C GLN A 411 12.18 -9.49 22.04
N VAL A 412 12.95 -9.12 21.02
CA VAL A 412 13.40 -7.72 20.84
C VAL A 412 12.20 -6.78 20.73
N ILE A 413 11.17 -7.18 19.98
CA ILE A 413 9.94 -6.39 19.87
C ILE A 413 9.22 -6.31 21.22
N ALA A 414 9.11 -7.43 21.94
CA ALA A 414 8.47 -7.48 23.24
C ALA A 414 9.19 -6.59 24.28
N ASP A 415 10.52 -6.55 24.24
CA ASP A 415 11.34 -5.74 25.16
C ASP A 415 11.17 -4.23 24.96
N LEU A 416 10.64 -3.78 23.82
CA LEU A 416 10.24 -2.39 23.58
C LEU A 416 8.94 -2.01 24.31
N HIS A 417 8.21 -2.98 24.83
CA HIS A 417 6.93 -2.79 25.52
C HIS A 417 5.90 -1.95 24.73
N PRO A 418 5.68 -2.23 23.43
CA PRO A 418 4.78 -1.46 22.62
C PRO A 418 3.36 -1.54 23.17
N LYS A 419 2.61 -0.44 23.06
CA LYS A 419 1.22 -0.38 23.53
C LYS A 419 0.21 -0.79 22.46
N PHE A 420 0.63 -0.77 21.21
CA PHE A 420 -0.12 -1.31 20.08
C PHE A 420 0.85 -1.81 19.01
N VAL A 421 0.34 -2.70 18.16
CA VAL A 421 1.02 -3.13 16.93
C VAL A 421 0.09 -2.87 15.74
N ARG A 422 0.55 -2.05 14.80
CA ARG A 422 -0.11 -1.78 13.52
C ARG A 422 0.41 -2.78 12.49
N PHE A 423 -0.48 -3.57 11.91
CA PHE A 423 -0.15 -4.66 10.97
C PHE A 423 -1.28 -4.87 9.94
N PRO A 424 -1.11 -5.65 8.87
CA PRO A 424 0.07 -6.38 8.41
C PRO A 424 1.03 -5.50 7.60
N GLY A 425 0.70 -4.23 7.43
CA GLY A 425 1.49 -3.26 6.71
C GLY A 425 0.69 -2.03 6.32
N GLY A 426 1.26 -1.22 5.47
CA GLY A 426 0.66 -0.07 4.82
C GLY A 426 0.34 -0.36 3.36
N CYS A 427 1.29 -0.13 2.45
CA CYS A 427 1.15 -0.45 1.02
C CYS A 427 0.81 -1.92 0.79
N MET A 428 1.32 -2.83 1.62
CA MET A 428 0.99 -4.24 1.56
C MET A 428 -0.51 -4.51 1.83
N SER A 429 -1.17 -3.76 2.73
CA SER A 429 -2.61 -3.90 2.98
C SER A 429 -3.46 -3.49 1.78
N HIS A 430 -3.00 -2.49 1.04
CA HIS A 430 -3.62 -2.04 -0.21
C HIS A 430 -3.34 -2.95 -1.41
N GLY A 431 -2.18 -3.61 -1.43
CA GLY A 431 -1.73 -4.46 -2.53
C GLY A 431 -1.41 -3.72 -3.83
N GLN A 432 -0.93 -4.47 -4.81
CA GLN A 432 -0.65 -3.99 -6.16
C GLN A 432 -1.87 -4.15 -7.06
N GLY A 433 -2.78 -3.18 -7.04
CA GLY A 433 -4.04 -3.25 -7.75
C GLY A 433 -5.13 -3.97 -6.96
N LEU A 434 -6.37 -3.88 -7.45
CA LEU A 434 -7.55 -4.41 -6.76
C LEU A 434 -7.49 -5.93 -6.54
N GLU A 435 -6.88 -6.66 -7.45
CA GLU A 435 -6.75 -8.12 -7.37
C GLU A 435 -5.80 -8.59 -6.26
N ASN A 436 -4.96 -7.69 -5.72
CA ASN A 436 -3.97 -7.99 -4.70
C ASN A 436 -4.23 -7.26 -3.37
N ILE A 437 -5.41 -6.66 -3.18
CA ILE A 437 -5.81 -6.15 -1.87
C ILE A 437 -5.70 -7.27 -0.83
N TYR A 438 -5.15 -6.94 0.33
CA TYR A 438 -4.98 -7.92 1.40
C TYR A 438 -6.31 -8.26 2.06
N HIS A 439 -6.78 -9.48 1.82
CA HIS A 439 -7.97 -10.03 2.44
C HIS A 439 -7.58 -10.78 3.72
N TRP A 440 -7.97 -10.26 4.87
CA TRP A 440 -7.65 -10.82 6.18
C TRP A 440 -8.12 -12.29 6.32
N ASN A 441 -9.29 -12.61 5.78
CA ASN A 441 -9.90 -13.94 5.82
C ASN A 441 -9.12 -14.99 5.01
N HIS A 442 -8.26 -14.58 4.08
CA HIS A 442 -7.33 -15.48 3.38
C HIS A 442 -6.17 -15.95 4.26
N THR A 443 -6.01 -15.41 5.47
CA THR A 443 -4.83 -15.59 6.31
C THR A 443 -5.14 -16.29 7.63
N VAL A 444 -6.37 -16.74 7.82
CA VAL A 444 -6.84 -17.46 9.01
C VAL A 444 -7.29 -18.88 8.65
N GLY A 445 -7.48 -19.73 9.66
CA GLY A 445 -7.77 -21.14 9.47
C GLY A 445 -6.51 -22.02 9.35
N PRO A 446 -6.66 -23.30 8.97
CA PRO A 446 -5.55 -24.23 8.72
C PRO A 446 -4.57 -23.68 7.69
N LEU A 447 -3.27 -23.94 7.87
CA LEU A 447 -2.23 -23.34 7.00
C LEU A 447 -2.41 -23.72 5.53
N GLU A 448 -2.80 -24.97 5.26
CA GLU A 448 -3.07 -25.48 3.92
C GLU A 448 -4.30 -24.86 3.25
N SER A 449 -5.19 -24.25 4.01
CA SER A 449 -6.39 -23.58 3.48
C SER A 449 -6.21 -22.09 3.26
N ARG A 450 -5.12 -21.51 3.75
CA ARG A 450 -4.81 -20.08 3.53
C ARG A 450 -4.48 -19.85 2.07
N LYS A 451 -4.84 -18.67 1.58
CA LYS A 451 -4.58 -18.31 0.19
C LYS A 451 -3.28 -17.51 0.08
N PRO A 452 -2.19 -18.09 -0.42
CA PRO A 452 -0.95 -17.35 -0.67
C PRO A 452 -1.16 -16.31 -1.77
N ASP A 453 -0.28 -15.32 -1.83
CA ASP A 453 -0.35 -14.25 -2.81
C ASP A 453 1.03 -13.66 -3.06
N PHE A 454 1.18 -12.88 -4.15
CA PHE A 454 2.37 -12.07 -4.34
C PHE A 454 2.33 -10.82 -3.44
N ASN A 455 3.50 -10.31 -3.10
CA ASN A 455 3.68 -9.09 -2.33
C ASN A 455 4.01 -7.92 -3.27
N ILE A 456 3.47 -6.74 -3.00
CA ILE A 456 3.78 -5.51 -3.75
C ILE A 456 5.31 -5.22 -3.85
N TRP A 457 6.10 -5.78 -2.94
CA TRP A 457 7.56 -5.66 -2.87
C TRP A 457 8.32 -6.76 -3.65
N ASN A 458 7.63 -7.45 -4.57
CA ASN A 458 8.17 -8.46 -5.51
C ASN A 458 8.68 -9.75 -4.84
N TYR A 459 7.91 -10.34 -3.96
CA TYR A 459 8.11 -11.69 -3.45
C TYR A 459 6.79 -12.36 -3.03
N HIS A 460 6.85 -13.63 -2.72
CA HIS A 460 5.71 -14.45 -2.33
C HIS A 460 5.37 -14.29 -0.85
N GLN A 461 4.09 -14.37 -0.51
CA GLN A 461 3.57 -14.45 0.86
C GLN A 461 2.82 -15.76 1.04
N THR A 462 3.34 -16.64 1.90
CA THR A 462 2.65 -17.91 2.23
C THR A 462 1.44 -17.71 3.13
N ARG A 463 1.25 -16.53 3.69
CA ARG A 463 0.24 -16.22 4.73
C ARG A 463 0.37 -17.10 5.98
N GLY A 464 1.55 -17.69 6.20
CA GLY A 464 1.86 -18.45 7.41
C GLY A 464 1.84 -17.59 8.67
N LEU A 465 2.41 -16.37 8.59
CA LEU A 465 2.17 -15.28 9.53
C LEU A 465 0.93 -14.53 9.05
N GLY A 466 -0.23 -14.86 9.62
CA GLY A 466 -1.52 -14.29 9.29
C GLY A 466 -2.16 -13.54 10.46
N PHE A 467 -3.43 -13.15 10.29
CA PHE A 467 -4.13 -12.37 11.30
C PHE A 467 -4.20 -13.08 12.65
N PHE A 468 -4.38 -14.40 12.67
CA PHE A 468 -4.39 -15.16 13.92
C PHE A 468 -3.07 -14.99 14.70
N GLU A 469 -1.94 -15.13 14.02
CA GLU A 469 -0.61 -15.02 14.62
C GLU A 469 -0.31 -13.57 15.05
N TYR A 470 -0.72 -12.55 14.28
CA TYR A 470 -0.57 -11.15 14.68
C TYR A 470 -1.38 -10.82 15.94
N PHE A 471 -2.64 -11.23 16.01
CA PHE A 471 -3.47 -11.01 17.19
C PHE A 471 -2.94 -11.76 18.42
N GLN A 472 -2.50 -13.00 18.24
CA GLN A 472 -1.87 -13.79 19.30
C GLN A 472 -0.58 -13.13 19.80
N PHE A 473 0.23 -12.59 18.89
CA PHE A 473 1.45 -11.88 19.25
C PHE A 473 1.14 -10.59 20.04
N CYS A 474 0.15 -9.82 19.63
CA CYS A 474 -0.30 -8.66 20.39
C CYS A 474 -0.70 -9.02 21.82
N GLU A 475 -1.50 -10.09 21.98
CA GLU A 475 -1.90 -10.59 23.30
C GLU A 475 -0.69 -11.03 24.13
N ASP A 476 0.26 -11.77 23.52
CA ASP A 476 1.46 -12.28 24.17
C ASP A 476 2.38 -11.18 24.74
N ILE A 477 2.43 -10.02 24.10
CA ILE A 477 3.26 -8.88 24.52
C ILE A 477 2.46 -7.78 25.23
N GLY A 478 1.15 -7.97 25.42
CA GLY A 478 0.26 -7.00 26.08
C GLY A 478 0.03 -5.72 25.29
N ALA A 479 0.07 -5.79 23.96
CA ALA A 479 -0.19 -4.70 23.04
C ALA A 479 -1.60 -4.78 22.44
N GLU A 480 -2.21 -3.63 22.14
CA GLU A 480 -3.48 -3.58 21.41
C GLU A 480 -3.24 -3.90 19.91
N PRO A 481 -4.04 -4.77 19.30
CA PRO A 481 -3.97 -4.96 17.83
C PRO A 481 -4.59 -3.75 17.11
N LEU A 482 -3.88 -3.26 16.09
CA LEU A 482 -4.36 -2.25 15.14
C LEU A 482 -4.22 -2.83 13.72
N PRO A 483 -5.13 -3.75 13.32
CA PRO A 483 -5.15 -4.26 11.96
C PRO A 483 -5.50 -3.15 10.99
N VAL A 484 -4.79 -3.07 9.85
CA VAL A 484 -5.04 -2.12 8.77
C VAL A 484 -5.61 -2.85 7.56
N LEU A 485 -6.73 -2.35 7.06
CA LEU A 485 -7.39 -2.84 5.85
C LEU A 485 -7.49 -1.72 4.81
N ALA A 486 -7.49 -2.08 3.54
CA ALA A 486 -7.69 -1.12 2.47
C ALA A 486 -9.06 -0.42 2.58
N ALA A 487 -9.12 0.85 2.25
CA ALA A 487 -10.37 1.63 2.24
C ALA A 487 -11.15 1.49 0.91
N GLY A 488 -11.06 0.33 0.27
CA GLY A 488 -11.69 0.06 -1.01
C GLY A 488 -10.92 0.57 -2.24
N VAL A 489 -9.69 1.01 -2.05
CA VAL A 489 -8.76 1.43 -3.11
C VAL A 489 -7.42 0.69 -2.98
N PRO A 490 -6.68 0.44 -4.08
CA PRO A 490 -5.38 -0.20 -4.02
C PRO A 490 -4.29 0.80 -3.58
N CYS A 491 -3.07 0.33 -3.41
CA CYS A 491 -1.93 1.19 -3.08
C CYS A 491 -1.69 2.27 -4.15
N GLN A 492 -1.37 3.47 -3.70
CA GLN A 492 -1.00 4.59 -4.59
C GLN A 492 0.19 4.27 -5.52
N ASN A 493 0.99 3.28 -5.15
CA ASN A 493 2.14 2.80 -5.93
C ASN A 493 1.78 1.65 -6.91
N SER A 494 0.53 1.29 -7.06
CA SER A 494 0.11 0.23 -7.99
C SER A 494 0.40 0.59 -9.44
N ALA A 495 0.85 -0.40 -10.22
CA ALA A 495 1.07 -0.23 -11.65
C ALA A 495 -0.25 -0.03 -12.41
N ASN A 496 -0.17 0.61 -13.59
CA ASN A 496 -1.31 0.78 -14.45
C ASN A 496 -1.78 -0.56 -15.04
N ASN A 497 -3.10 -0.75 -15.07
CA ASN A 497 -3.72 -1.85 -15.80
C ASN A 497 -3.71 -1.60 -17.33
N ALA A 498 -4.30 -2.52 -18.10
CA ALA A 498 -4.36 -2.41 -19.57
C ALA A 498 -5.10 -1.15 -20.07
N GLU A 499 -6.02 -0.59 -19.28
CA GLU A 499 -6.74 0.66 -19.59
C GLU A 499 -5.94 1.92 -19.22
N GLY A 500 -4.77 1.77 -18.63
CA GLY A 500 -3.96 2.88 -18.14
C GLY A 500 -4.47 3.47 -16.82
N ILE A 501 -5.17 2.67 -16.00
CA ILE A 501 -5.64 3.04 -14.67
C ILE A 501 -4.70 2.40 -13.65
N GLY A 502 -4.13 3.19 -12.78
CA GLY A 502 -3.19 2.72 -11.76
C GLY A 502 -3.26 3.53 -10.48
N GLY A 503 -2.52 3.12 -9.49
CA GLY A 503 -2.57 3.73 -8.16
C GLY A 503 -3.99 3.73 -7.61
N GLN A 504 -4.41 4.84 -7.05
CA GLN A 504 -5.75 5.02 -6.46
C GLN A 504 -6.78 5.67 -7.42
N GLN A 505 -6.54 5.65 -8.72
CA GLN A 505 -7.51 6.16 -9.71
C GLN A 505 -8.72 5.24 -9.92
N GLY A 506 -8.61 3.98 -9.47
CA GLY A 506 -9.70 3.01 -9.48
C GLY A 506 -9.88 2.38 -8.12
N GLY A 507 -11.13 2.25 -7.67
CA GLY A 507 -11.48 1.52 -6.44
C GLY A 507 -12.28 0.26 -6.73
N ILE A 508 -12.55 -0.52 -5.71
CA ILE A 508 -13.51 -1.65 -5.78
C ILE A 508 -14.81 -1.13 -6.42
N PRO A 509 -15.37 -1.81 -7.44
CA PRO A 509 -16.63 -1.40 -8.03
C PRO A 509 -17.70 -1.21 -6.97
N MET A 510 -18.50 -0.14 -7.06
CA MET A 510 -19.51 0.17 -6.03
C MET A 510 -20.55 -0.96 -5.86
N ALA A 511 -20.78 -1.76 -6.89
CA ALA A 511 -21.63 -2.96 -6.81
C ALA A 511 -21.03 -4.05 -5.89
N ASP A 512 -19.70 -4.11 -5.77
CA ASP A 512 -18.99 -5.12 -4.98
C ASP A 512 -18.66 -4.61 -3.55
N MET A 513 -18.78 -3.30 -3.32
CA MET A 513 -18.50 -2.69 -2.01
C MET A 513 -19.32 -3.29 -0.86
N PRO A 514 -20.61 -3.66 -1.00
CA PRO A 514 -21.34 -4.31 0.10
C PRO A 514 -20.69 -5.60 0.59
N ALA A 515 -20.14 -6.42 -0.31
CA ALA A 515 -19.44 -7.65 0.06
C ALA A 515 -18.11 -7.36 0.78
N TYR A 516 -17.39 -6.33 0.33
CA TYR A 516 -16.15 -5.90 0.98
C TYR A 516 -16.39 -5.29 2.37
N VAL A 517 -17.43 -4.49 2.53
CA VAL A 517 -17.89 -3.97 3.84
C VAL A 517 -18.21 -5.11 4.80
N GLU A 518 -18.89 -6.14 4.31
CA GLU A 518 -19.22 -7.33 5.13
C GLU A 518 -17.94 -8.08 5.53
N GLU A 519 -16.97 -8.21 4.65
CA GLU A 519 -15.67 -8.79 4.98
C GLU A 519 -14.97 -8.04 6.13
N ILE A 520 -14.99 -6.71 6.10
CA ILE A 520 -14.44 -5.88 7.19
C ILE A 520 -15.20 -6.10 8.51
N CYS A 521 -16.52 -6.14 8.46
CA CYS A 521 -17.35 -6.44 9.62
C CYS A 521 -17.08 -7.84 10.18
N ASN A 522 -16.87 -8.81 9.32
CA ASN A 522 -16.53 -10.18 9.70
C ASN A 522 -15.18 -10.30 10.44
N LEU A 523 -14.23 -9.38 10.20
CA LEU A 523 -13.02 -9.31 11.02
C LEU A 523 -13.35 -9.00 12.49
N ILE A 524 -14.26 -8.08 12.71
CA ILE A 524 -14.69 -7.71 14.07
C ILE A 524 -15.39 -8.89 14.74
N GLU A 525 -16.27 -9.57 14.01
CA GLU A 525 -16.93 -10.80 14.48
C GLU A 525 -15.92 -11.93 14.74
N TRP A 526 -14.95 -12.12 13.86
CA TRP A 526 -13.88 -13.08 14.07
C TRP A 526 -13.09 -12.78 15.34
N ALA A 527 -12.72 -11.51 15.55
CA ALA A 527 -11.92 -11.12 16.70
C ALA A 527 -12.70 -11.12 18.02
N ASN A 528 -13.95 -10.66 18.02
CA ASN A 528 -14.71 -10.34 19.22
C ASN A 528 -15.98 -11.19 19.41
N GLY A 529 -16.48 -11.86 18.38
CA GLY A 529 -17.75 -12.60 18.41
C GLY A 529 -17.74 -13.83 19.32
N ASP A 530 -18.93 -14.32 19.62
CA ASP A 530 -19.14 -15.55 20.38
C ASP A 530 -19.08 -16.76 19.43
N PRO A 531 -18.16 -17.73 19.66
CA PRO A 531 -18.03 -18.93 18.84
C PRO A 531 -19.26 -19.85 18.86
N ALA A 532 -20.19 -19.67 19.81
CA ALA A 532 -21.44 -20.43 19.86
C ALA A 532 -22.47 -19.95 18.84
N THR A 533 -22.37 -18.69 18.39
CA THR A 533 -23.38 -18.03 17.54
C THR A 533 -22.84 -17.48 16.23
N ASN A 534 -21.52 -17.38 16.09
CA ASN A 534 -20.88 -16.77 14.92
C ASN A 534 -19.81 -17.69 14.32
N GLU A 535 -19.91 -17.99 13.02
CA GLU A 535 -19.02 -18.91 12.32
C GLU A 535 -17.57 -18.40 12.24
N TRP A 536 -17.36 -17.09 12.13
CA TRP A 536 -16.02 -16.51 12.14
C TRP A 536 -15.35 -16.67 13.52
N ALA A 537 -16.07 -16.37 14.59
CA ALA A 537 -15.61 -16.59 15.95
C ALA A 537 -15.36 -18.08 16.26
N LYS A 538 -16.16 -18.97 15.68
CA LYS A 538 -15.94 -20.43 15.77
C LYS A 538 -14.61 -20.83 15.09
N MET A 539 -14.29 -20.29 13.91
CA MET A 539 -13.00 -20.52 13.26
C MET A 539 -11.82 -20.10 14.15
N ARG A 540 -11.91 -18.95 14.85
CA ARG A 540 -10.92 -18.53 15.84
C ARG A 540 -10.80 -19.53 16.97
N ALA A 541 -11.92 -20.02 17.50
CA ALA A 541 -11.94 -21.00 18.58
C ALA A 541 -11.33 -22.34 18.15
N GLU A 542 -11.60 -22.82 16.95
CA GLU A 542 -11.03 -24.02 16.36
C GLU A 542 -9.51 -23.90 16.15
N ALA A 543 -9.03 -22.69 15.86
CA ALA A 543 -7.59 -22.39 15.83
C ALA A 543 -6.92 -22.38 17.21
N GLY A 544 -7.69 -22.58 18.30
CA GLY A 544 -7.21 -22.69 19.66
C GLY A 544 -7.41 -21.45 20.54
N HIS A 545 -8.13 -20.43 20.06
CA HIS A 545 -8.42 -19.20 20.81
C HIS A 545 -9.93 -18.97 20.97
N PRO A 546 -10.63 -19.66 21.90
CA PRO A 546 -12.07 -19.53 22.08
C PRO A 546 -12.53 -18.18 22.66
N LYS A 547 -11.65 -17.50 23.40
CA LYS A 547 -11.94 -16.18 23.96
C LYS A 547 -11.80 -15.09 22.88
N PRO A 548 -12.53 -13.97 23.00
CA PRO A 548 -12.33 -12.82 22.13
C PRO A 548 -10.92 -12.22 22.30
N PHE A 549 -10.35 -11.69 21.23
CA PHE A 549 -9.11 -10.91 21.25
C PHE A 549 -9.32 -9.48 21.75
N ASN A 550 -10.58 -9.05 21.94
CA ASN A 550 -10.94 -7.70 22.37
C ASN A 550 -10.41 -6.61 21.45
N LEU A 551 -10.60 -6.78 20.14
CA LEU A 551 -10.28 -5.76 19.15
C LEU A 551 -11.03 -4.47 19.47
N LYS A 552 -10.28 -3.36 19.55
CA LYS A 552 -10.79 -2.00 19.85
C LYS A 552 -10.50 -1.01 18.74
N TYR A 553 -9.47 -1.25 17.96
CA TYR A 553 -8.96 -0.34 16.95
C TYR A 553 -8.95 -1.01 15.58
N LEU A 554 -9.37 -0.27 14.55
CA LEU A 554 -9.37 -0.72 13.17
C LEU A 554 -8.77 0.39 12.29
N GLY A 555 -7.66 0.11 11.64
CA GLY A 555 -7.08 0.98 10.63
C GLY A 555 -7.81 0.81 9.30
N LEU A 556 -8.23 1.90 8.68
CA LEU A 556 -8.85 1.92 7.36
C LEU A 556 -8.08 2.86 6.45
N GLY A 557 -7.47 2.28 5.42
CA GLY A 557 -6.58 2.99 4.51
C GLY A 557 -5.16 3.14 5.04
N ASN A 558 -4.28 3.55 4.13
CA ASN A 558 -2.88 3.86 4.38
C ASN A 558 -2.37 4.80 3.31
N GLU A 559 -1.92 6.01 3.68
CA GLU A 559 -1.36 6.97 2.73
C GLU A 559 -2.30 7.25 1.54
N ASP A 560 -3.59 7.27 1.79
CA ASP A 560 -4.57 7.45 0.72
C ASP A 560 -4.63 8.90 0.24
N ILE A 561 -4.76 9.04 -1.06
CA ILE A 561 -5.16 10.30 -1.70
C ILE A 561 -6.66 10.49 -1.45
N ILE A 562 -7.05 11.61 -0.87
CA ILE A 562 -8.43 11.90 -0.52
C ILE A 562 -9.19 12.36 -1.78
N SER A 563 -9.44 11.43 -2.68
CA SER A 563 -10.24 11.59 -3.88
C SER A 563 -11.70 11.18 -3.66
N THR A 564 -12.60 11.52 -4.58
CA THR A 564 -13.99 11.05 -4.53
C THR A 564 -14.09 9.53 -4.55
N VAL A 565 -13.19 8.84 -5.25
CA VAL A 565 -13.12 7.38 -5.28
C VAL A 565 -12.85 6.80 -3.90
N PHE A 566 -11.92 7.41 -3.14
CA PHE A 566 -11.64 7.05 -1.75
C PHE A 566 -12.81 7.41 -0.84
N GLU A 567 -13.26 8.66 -0.84
CA GLU A 567 -14.28 9.18 0.08
C GLU A 567 -15.55 8.33 0.10
N GLU A 568 -16.10 8.02 -1.09
CA GLU A 568 -17.34 7.21 -1.20
C GLU A 568 -17.20 5.83 -0.55
N ARG A 569 -16.08 5.17 -0.75
CA ARG A 569 -15.81 3.83 -0.22
C ARG A 569 -15.51 3.87 1.28
N TYR A 570 -14.67 4.81 1.68
CA TYR A 570 -14.31 5.01 3.08
C TYR A 570 -15.54 5.33 3.93
N GLU A 571 -16.40 6.26 3.48
CA GLU A 571 -17.64 6.58 4.18
C GLU A 571 -18.58 5.37 4.32
N MET A 572 -18.72 4.57 3.26
CA MET A 572 -19.55 3.39 3.27
C MET A 572 -19.09 2.37 4.33
N ILE A 573 -17.76 2.12 4.39
CA ILE A 573 -17.16 1.23 5.39
C ILE A 573 -17.35 1.80 6.81
N CYS A 574 -17.00 3.07 7.02
CA CYS A 574 -17.07 3.71 8.34
C CYS A 574 -18.49 3.73 8.89
N LYS A 575 -19.50 4.04 8.05
CA LYS A 575 -20.92 4.04 8.45
C LYS A 575 -21.35 2.65 8.91
N ALA A 576 -21.06 1.62 8.14
CA ALA A 576 -21.43 0.24 8.49
C ALA A 576 -20.77 -0.24 9.79
N VAL A 577 -19.46 0.04 9.96
CA VAL A 577 -18.72 -0.34 11.18
C VAL A 577 -19.29 0.40 12.40
N ARG A 578 -19.56 1.69 12.30
CA ARG A 578 -20.10 2.48 13.43
C ARG A 578 -21.52 2.11 13.80
N GLU A 579 -22.35 1.75 12.83
CA GLU A 579 -23.73 1.30 13.09
C GLU A 579 -23.76 -0.04 13.79
N ARG A 580 -22.92 -0.98 13.38
CA ARG A 580 -22.90 -2.36 13.93
C ARG A 580 -22.03 -2.49 15.18
N TYR A 581 -20.89 -1.77 15.23
CA TYR A 581 -19.86 -1.91 16.25
C TYR A 581 -19.42 -0.54 16.80
N PRO A 582 -20.29 0.17 17.53
CA PRO A 582 -20.03 1.56 17.97
C PRO A 582 -18.81 1.72 18.88
N ASP A 583 -18.34 0.64 19.51
CA ASP A 583 -17.17 0.64 20.39
C ASP A 583 -15.84 0.51 19.62
N ILE A 584 -15.88 0.16 18.34
CA ILE A 584 -14.68 0.09 17.50
C ILE A 584 -14.21 1.49 17.12
N LYS A 585 -12.94 1.76 17.41
CA LYS A 585 -12.28 3.03 17.12
C LYS A 585 -11.57 2.95 15.77
N ILE A 586 -12.12 3.64 14.78
CA ILE A 586 -11.55 3.69 13.44
C ILE A 586 -10.37 4.66 13.45
N CYS A 587 -9.23 4.21 12.90
CA CYS A 587 -8.07 5.02 12.54
C CYS A 587 -8.08 5.22 11.03
N GLY A 588 -8.31 6.44 10.58
CA GLY A 588 -8.30 6.81 9.16
C GLY A 588 -6.92 7.29 8.71
N THR A 589 -6.84 7.83 7.51
CA THR A 589 -5.61 8.33 6.88
C THR A 589 -5.75 9.81 6.50
N VAL A 590 -4.63 10.52 6.45
CA VAL A 590 -4.56 11.94 6.01
C VAL A 590 -3.51 12.14 4.90
N GLY A 591 -3.31 11.12 4.08
CA GLY A 591 -2.42 11.16 2.93
C GLY A 591 -1.01 10.65 3.21
N PRO A 592 -0.16 10.57 2.14
CA PRO A 592 1.16 9.98 2.23
C PRO A 592 2.26 10.92 2.73
N PHE A 593 1.99 12.23 2.82
CA PHE A 593 3.00 13.24 3.11
C PHE A 593 2.54 14.20 4.21
N HIS A 594 3.48 14.60 5.05
CA HIS A 594 3.28 15.61 6.11
C HIS A 594 3.01 17.02 5.56
N SER A 595 2.60 17.92 6.46
CA SER A 595 2.48 19.36 6.15
C SER A 595 3.80 19.91 5.56
N PRO A 596 3.74 20.74 4.48
CA PRO A 596 2.55 21.39 3.90
C PRO A 596 2.08 20.77 2.57
N SER A 597 1.99 19.46 2.43
CA SER A 597 1.49 18.85 1.19
C SER A 597 0.00 19.09 0.98
N ALA A 598 -0.45 19.01 -0.29
CA ALA A 598 -1.86 19.09 -0.63
C ALA A 598 -2.64 17.91 -0.05
N ASP A 599 -2.07 16.70 -0.09
CA ASP A 599 -2.67 15.48 0.46
C ASP A 599 -2.95 15.62 1.96
N TYR A 600 -1.97 16.13 2.72
CA TYR A 600 -2.13 16.41 4.15
C TYR A 600 -3.26 17.42 4.42
N THR A 601 -3.30 18.52 3.67
CA THR A 601 -4.30 19.57 3.84
C THR A 601 -5.69 19.03 3.56
N GLU A 602 -5.87 18.30 2.45
CA GLU A 602 -7.16 17.72 2.06
C GLU A 602 -7.59 16.61 3.03
N GLY A 603 -6.67 15.77 3.51
CA GLY A 603 -6.96 14.73 4.50
C GLY A 603 -7.47 15.30 5.82
N TRP A 604 -6.86 16.39 6.31
CA TRP A 604 -7.32 17.07 7.51
C TRP A 604 -8.63 17.84 7.29
N ASP A 605 -8.84 18.42 6.10
CA ASP A 605 -10.11 19.09 5.77
C ASP A 605 -11.25 18.06 5.68
N PHE A 606 -11.02 16.90 5.08
CA PHE A 606 -11.97 15.79 5.07
C PHE A 606 -12.30 15.34 6.51
N THR A 607 -11.31 15.12 7.34
CA THR A 607 -11.48 14.74 8.75
C THR A 607 -12.33 15.77 9.53
N LYS A 608 -12.07 17.07 9.35
CA LYS A 608 -12.83 18.14 10.00
C LYS A 608 -14.28 18.23 9.51
N LYS A 609 -14.52 17.98 8.22
CA LYS A 609 -15.87 17.96 7.64
C LYS A 609 -16.68 16.73 8.09
N HIS A 610 -16.02 15.63 8.40
CA HIS A 610 -16.62 14.36 8.77
C HIS A 610 -16.18 13.86 10.16
N PRO A 611 -16.37 14.63 11.24
CA PRO A 611 -15.81 14.34 12.57
C PRO A 611 -16.33 13.05 13.20
N ASN A 612 -17.40 12.48 12.64
CA ASN A 612 -18.02 11.26 13.13
C ASN A 612 -17.62 10.01 12.37
N LEU A 613 -16.81 10.07 11.33
CA LEU A 613 -16.41 8.88 10.58
C LEU A 613 -15.32 8.10 11.29
N GLN A 614 -14.34 8.78 11.84
CA GLN A 614 -13.17 8.18 12.47
C GLN A 614 -12.92 8.73 13.88
N TYR A 615 -12.20 7.97 14.69
CA TYR A 615 -11.80 8.35 16.04
C TYR A 615 -10.45 9.08 16.07
N MET A 616 -9.53 8.67 15.21
CA MET A 616 -8.18 9.22 15.04
C MET A 616 -7.73 9.04 13.59
N VAL A 617 -6.62 9.67 13.25
CA VAL A 617 -5.98 9.56 11.94
C VAL A 617 -4.54 9.09 12.07
N ASP A 618 -4.08 8.42 11.03
CA ASP A 618 -2.70 8.03 10.81
C ASP A 618 -2.04 9.09 9.92
N GLU A 619 -1.04 9.78 10.47
CA GLU A 619 -0.28 10.84 9.81
C GLU A 619 1.17 10.38 9.62
N HIS A 620 1.69 10.49 8.40
CA HIS A 620 3.04 10.06 8.04
C HIS A 620 3.98 11.26 7.90
N TYR A 621 5.27 11.07 8.24
CA TYR A 621 6.30 12.11 8.25
C TYR A 621 7.48 11.76 7.36
#